data_41a59bf43eee750bcf568d3e0dad637c
#
_entry.id   41a59bf43eee750bcf568d3e0dad637c
#
_cell.length_a   1.000
_cell.length_b   1.000
_cell.length_c   1.000
_cell.angle_alpha   90.00
_cell.angle_beta   90.00
_cell.angle_gamma   90.00
#
_symmetry.space_group_name_H-M   'P 1'
#
loop_
_entity.id
_entity.type
_entity.pdbx_description
1 polymer ?
#
loop_
_entity_poly.entity_id
_entity_poly.type
_entity_poly.pdbx_seq_one_letter_code
_entity_poly.pdbx_strand_id
1 'polypeptide(L)'
;MIELNIPGRGILQLQHLVCDVNGTLALDGQLLEGMVWTLTALRDRLTLHLLTADTHGRQELIDQQLGLRAVRIQPGDEAGQKAEYVRALGAETVVAIGQGANDAEMLKAAGLGMCVFSKEGAAVETLLSADLVVSGITEALDLLDKPLRIVASLRK
;
A
#
# COMPACT_ATOMS: atom_id res chain seq x y z
N MET A 1 7.73 9.97 -9.79
CA MET A 1 8.42 9.92 -8.49
C MET A 1 7.84 10.98 -7.56
N ILE A 2 7.67 10.63 -6.29
CA ILE A 2 7.27 11.58 -5.24
C ILE A 2 8.47 11.75 -4.32
N GLU A 3 8.98 12.98 -4.21
CA GLU A 3 10.07 13.30 -3.30
C GLU A 3 9.54 13.98 -2.04
N LEU A 4 9.97 13.49 -0.87
CA LEU A 4 9.61 14.01 0.44
C LEU A 4 10.89 14.38 1.19
N ASN A 5 11.05 15.65 1.54
CA ASN A 5 12.10 16.07 2.45
C ASN A 5 11.50 16.22 3.85
N ILE A 6 11.79 15.25 4.73
CA ILE A 6 11.18 15.15 6.05
C ILE A 6 12.20 15.56 7.11
N PRO A 7 12.01 16.72 7.77
CA PRO A 7 12.90 17.16 8.84
C PRO A 7 13.08 16.08 9.93
N GLY A 8 14.32 15.77 10.25
CA GLY A 8 14.69 14.74 11.23
C GLY A 8 14.64 13.30 10.71
N ARG A 9 14.20 13.09 9.45
CA ARG A 9 14.16 11.75 8.83
C ARG A 9 14.96 11.66 7.52
N GLY A 10 15.07 12.78 6.79
CA GLY A 10 15.81 12.83 5.52
C GLY A 10 14.91 12.86 4.29
N ILE A 11 15.49 12.54 3.15
CA ILE A 11 14.81 12.58 1.86
C ILE A 11 14.34 11.17 1.49
N LEU A 12 13.07 11.03 1.15
CA LEU A 12 12.49 9.83 0.53
C LEU A 12 12.17 10.15 -0.93
N GLN A 13 12.53 9.23 -1.82
CA GLN A 13 12.21 9.31 -3.25
C GLN A 13 11.36 8.08 -3.61
N LEU A 14 10.04 8.23 -3.56
CA LEU A 14 9.09 7.15 -3.77
C LEU A 14 8.85 6.97 -5.27
N GLN A 15 9.09 5.77 -5.77
CA GLN A 15 8.92 5.39 -7.18
C GLN A 15 7.82 4.33 -7.35
N HIS A 16 7.56 3.55 -6.33
CA HIS A 16 6.64 2.41 -6.36
C HIS A 16 5.59 2.53 -5.28
N LEU A 17 4.34 2.22 -5.62
CA LEU A 17 3.25 2.02 -4.68
C LEU A 17 2.90 0.54 -4.66
N VAL A 18 3.05 -0.10 -3.53
CA VAL A 18 2.66 -1.50 -3.30
C VAL A 18 1.45 -1.54 -2.40
N CYS A 19 0.34 -2.09 -2.88
CA CYS A 19 -0.90 -2.19 -2.12
C CYS A 19 -1.35 -3.64 -1.97
N ASP A 20 -1.75 -4.01 -0.77
CA ASP A 20 -2.63 -5.15 -0.55
C ASP A 20 -4.00 -4.88 -1.19
N VAL A 21 -4.67 -5.93 -1.69
CA VAL A 21 -5.97 -5.78 -2.35
C VAL A 21 -7.11 -6.05 -1.38
N ASN A 22 -7.26 -7.30 -0.91
CA ASN A 22 -8.40 -7.69 -0.08
C ASN A 22 -8.33 -7.06 1.31
N GLY A 23 -9.41 -6.37 1.70
CA GLY A 23 -9.48 -5.62 2.95
C GLY A 23 -8.81 -4.24 2.91
N THR A 24 -8.14 -3.89 1.81
CA THR A 24 -7.48 -2.58 1.61
C THR A 24 -8.12 -1.81 0.46
N LEU A 25 -7.91 -2.24 -0.79
CA LEU A 25 -8.51 -1.63 -1.99
C LEU A 25 -9.91 -2.18 -2.27
N ALA A 26 -10.19 -3.38 -1.79
CA ALA A 26 -11.43 -4.10 -2.01
C ALA A 26 -11.95 -4.66 -0.69
N LEU A 27 -13.28 -4.80 -0.61
CA LEU A 27 -13.98 -5.44 0.49
C LEU A 27 -14.88 -6.54 -0.08
N ASP A 28 -14.81 -7.74 0.50
CA ASP A 28 -15.61 -8.90 0.05
C ASP A 28 -15.47 -9.18 -1.47
N GLY A 29 -14.26 -8.96 -1.99
CA GLY A 29 -13.93 -9.21 -3.39
C GLY A 29 -14.39 -8.12 -4.37
N GLN A 30 -14.82 -6.95 -3.89
CA GLN A 30 -15.25 -5.83 -4.71
C GLN A 30 -14.42 -4.58 -4.42
N LEU A 31 -13.93 -3.91 -5.47
CA LEU A 31 -13.23 -2.65 -5.33
C LEU A 31 -14.10 -1.61 -4.62
N LEU A 32 -13.48 -0.85 -3.73
CA LEU A 32 -14.11 0.31 -3.12
C LEU A 32 -14.35 1.38 -4.16
N GLU A 33 -15.39 2.20 -3.95
CA GLU A 33 -15.73 3.29 -4.84
C GLU A 33 -14.57 4.27 -5.00
N GLY A 34 -14.34 4.72 -6.23
CA GLY A 34 -13.30 5.70 -6.55
C GLY A 34 -11.89 5.14 -6.74
N MET A 35 -11.65 3.85 -6.46
CA MET A 35 -10.30 3.27 -6.52
C MET A 35 -9.72 3.28 -7.94
N VAL A 36 -10.51 2.98 -8.96
CA VAL A 36 -10.04 3.01 -10.35
C VAL A 36 -9.52 4.40 -10.72
N TRP A 37 -10.30 5.42 -10.42
CA TRP A 37 -9.93 6.81 -10.69
C TRP A 37 -8.67 7.23 -9.93
N THR A 38 -8.65 6.99 -8.63
CA THR A 38 -7.57 7.46 -7.75
C THR A 38 -6.25 6.76 -8.07
N LEU A 39 -6.27 5.44 -8.28
CA LEU A 39 -5.06 4.69 -8.65
C LEU A 39 -4.56 5.09 -10.04
N THR A 40 -5.46 5.29 -11.00
CA THR A 40 -5.09 5.73 -12.35
C THR A 40 -4.38 7.08 -12.30
N ALA A 41 -4.84 8.01 -11.47
CA ALA A 41 -4.24 9.33 -11.33
C ALA A 41 -2.82 9.29 -10.74
N LEU A 42 -2.46 8.25 -9.99
CA LEU A 42 -1.11 8.12 -9.42
C LEU A 42 -0.09 7.49 -10.38
N ARG A 43 -0.54 6.90 -11.50
CA ARG A 43 0.35 6.19 -12.44
C ARG A 43 1.37 7.07 -13.14
N ASP A 44 1.16 8.37 -13.20
CA ASP A 44 2.11 9.32 -13.79
C ASP A 44 3.32 9.57 -12.87
N ARG A 45 3.19 9.27 -11.58
CA ARG A 45 4.22 9.49 -10.56
C ARG A 45 4.78 8.22 -9.94
N LEU A 46 3.97 7.16 -9.84
CA LEU A 46 4.32 5.91 -9.18
C LEU A 46 4.00 4.72 -10.05
N THR A 47 4.88 3.73 -10.05
CA THR A 47 4.56 2.41 -10.59
C THR A 47 3.72 1.65 -9.58
N LEU A 48 2.54 1.18 -9.99
CA LEU A 48 1.59 0.50 -9.11
C LEU A 48 1.83 -1.01 -9.10
N HIS A 49 1.85 -1.59 -7.92
CA HIS A 49 1.96 -3.04 -7.68
C HIS A 49 0.85 -3.45 -6.71
N LEU A 50 0.04 -4.42 -7.11
CA LEU A 50 -1.01 -4.96 -6.28
C LEU A 50 -0.63 -6.37 -5.88
N LEU A 51 -0.73 -6.68 -4.58
CA LEU A 51 -0.42 -8.00 -4.05
C LEU A 51 -1.69 -8.61 -3.44
N THR A 52 -1.97 -9.86 -3.76
CA THR A 52 -3.18 -10.52 -3.27
C THR A 52 -2.96 -12.02 -3.05
N ALA A 53 -3.56 -12.54 -1.98
CA ALA A 53 -3.73 -13.98 -1.78
C ALA A 53 -4.95 -14.53 -2.55
N ASP A 54 -5.75 -13.65 -3.17
CA ASP A 54 -6.98 -13.98 -3.92
C ASP A 54 -7.98 -14.84 -3.13
N THR A 55 -8.19 -14.48 -1.86
CA THR A 55 -9.03 -15.25 -0.93
C THR A 55 -10.49 -15.33 -1.35
N HIS A 56 -10.97 -14.40 -2.18
CA HIS A 56 -12.38 -14.36 -2.65
C HIS A 56 -12.57 -14.88 -4.06
N GLY A 57 -11.50 -15.24 -4.79
CA GLY A 57 -11.57 -15.74 -6.17
C GLY A 57 -12.07 -14.73 -7.20
N ARG A 58 -12.06 -13.44 -6.89
CA ARG A 58 -12.56 -12.36 -7.75
C ARG A 58 -11.49 -11.41 -8.28
N GLN A 59 -10.24 -11.77 -8.10
CA GLN A 59 -9.13 -10.88 -8.47
C GLN A 59 -9.09 -10.57 -9.97
N GLU A 60 -9.46 -11.52 -10.81
CA GLU A 60 -9.48 -11.31 -12.26
C GLU A 60 -10.38 -10.12 -12.67
N LEU A 61 -11.55 -9.99 -12.04
CA LEU A 61 -12.45 -8.86 -12.29
C LEU A 61 -11.84 -7.54 -11.84
N ILE A 62 -11.15 -7.54 -10.70
CA ILE A 62 -10.45 -6.35 -10.19
C ILE A 62 -9.31 -5.96 -11.12
N ASP A 63 -8.52 -6.93 -11.58
CA ASP A 63 -7.45 -6.70 -12.56
C ASP A 63 -7.98 -6.03 -13.83
N GLN A 64 -9.12 -6.52 -14.34
CA GLN A 64 -9.75 -5.94 -15.53
C GLN A 64 -10.23 -4.50 -15.28
N GLN A 65 -10.84 -4.24 -14.12
CA GLN A 65 -11.33 -2.91 -13.76
C GLN A 65 -10.19 -1.90 -13.64
N LEU A 66 -9.05 -2.32 -13.09
CA LEU A 66 -7.88 -1.47 -12.89
C LEU A 66 -6.95 -1.41 -14.11
N GLY A 67 -7.11 -2.33 -15.07
CA GLY A 67 -6.16 -2.47 -16.17
C GLY A 67 -4.75 -2.81 -15.67
N LEU A 68 -4.65 -3.57 -14.60
CA LEU A 68 -3.39 -3.92 -13.93
C LEU A 68 -3.54 -5.30 -13.29
N ARG A 69 -2.63 -6.22 -13.64
CA ARG A 69 -2.63 -7.56 -13.06
C ARG A 69 -1.93 -7.58 -11.70
N ALA A 70 -2.68 -7.97 -10.66
CA ALA A 70 -2.12 -8.15 -9.32
C ALA A 70 -1.22 -9.39 -9.27
N VAL A 71 -0.17 -9.32 -8.46
CA VAL A 71 0.69 -10.45 -8.15
C VAL A 71 -0.03 -11.36 -7.17
N ARG A 72 -0.15 -12.64 -7.49
CA ARG A 72 -0.77 -13.67 -6.63
C ARG A 72 0.27 -14.18 -5.65
N ILE A 73 0.03 -13.96 -4.37
CA ILE A 73 0.85 -14.51 -3.29
C ILE A 73 0.50 -15.98 -3.11
N GLN A 74 1.51 -16.83 -3.04
CA GLN A 74 1.30 -18.26 -2.88
C GLN A 74 0.93 -18.61 -1.44
N PRO A 75 0.20 -19.72 -1.19
CA PRO A 75 -0.05 -20.18 0.16
C PRO A 75 1.24 -20.41 0.96
N GLY A 76 1.23 -20.06 2.23
CA GLY A 76 2.38 -20.18 3.14
C GLY A 76 3.27 -18.96 3.12
N ASP A 77 3.66 -18.50 4.29
CA ASP A 77 4.51 -17.31 4.51
C ASP A 77 4.13 -16.10 3.64
N GLU A 78 2.86 -15.74 3.64
CA GLU A 78 2.36 -14.61 2.85
C GLU A 78 3.06 -13.30 3.23
N ALA A 79 3.30 -13.08 4.52
CA ALA A 79 3.98 -11.89 5.01
C ALA A 79 5.42 -11.79 4.46
N GLY A 80 6.17 -12.87 4.50
CA GLY A 80 7.53 -12.92 3.97
C GLY A 80 7.58 -12.67 2.46
N GLN A 81 6.65 -13.24 1.70
CA GLN A 81 6.56 -13.04 0.25
C GLN A 81 6.28 -11.59 -0.10
N LYS A 82 5.36 -10.94 0.61
CA LYS A 82 5.04 -9.50 0.38
C LYS A 82 6.25 -8.62 0.71
N ALA A 83 6.94 -8.89 1.81
CA ALA A 83 8.14 -8.13 2.19
C ALA A 83 9.27 -8.32 1.17
N GLU A 84 9.47 -9.55 0.68
CA GLU A 84 10.49 -9.83 -0.34
C GLU A 84 10.19 -9.13 -1.66
N TYR A 85 8.91 -9.05 -2.05
CA TYR A 85 8.51 -8.28 -3.22
C TYR A 85 8.92 -6.80 -3.10
N VAL A 86 8.68 -6.20 -1.93
CA VAL A 86 9.08 -4.81 -1.66
C VAL A 86 10.61 -4.66 -1.72
N ARG A 87 11.37 -5.59 -1.13
CA ARG A 87 12.84 -5.54 -1.17
C ARG A 87 13.38 -5.65 -2.58
N ALA A 88 12.78 -6.49 -3.42
CA ALA A 88 13.20 -6.66 -4.81
C ALA A 88 13.00 -5.40 -5.66
N LEU A 89 12.08 -4.52 -5.29
CA LEU A 89 11.88 -3.22 -5.95
C LEU A 89 12.88 -2.14 -5.52
N GLY A 90 13.65 -2.38 -4.47
CA GLY A 90 14.42 -1.35 -3.77
C GLY A 90 13.56 -0.72 -2.68
N ALA A 91 13.53 -1.34 -1.51
CA ALA A 91 12.58 -1.05 -0.44
C ALA A 91 12.47 0.44 -0.07
N GLU A 92 13.60 1.15 -0.11
CA GLU A 92 13.69 2.59 0.21
C GLU A 92 12.91 3.47 -0.78
N THR A 93 12.60 2.96 -1.97
CA THR A 93 11.83 3.69 -3.01
C THR A 93 10.33 3.33 -3.01
N VAL A 94 9.91 2.49 -2.08
CA VAL A 94 8.56 1.95 -2.02
C VAL A 94 7.73 2.63 -0.94
N VAL A 95 6.51 3.04 -1.29
CA VAL A 95 5.44 3.23 -0.33
C VAL A 95 4.55 1.98 -0.35
N ALA A 96 4.31 1.38 0.82
CA ALA A 96 3.47 0.18 0.97
C ALA A 96 2.23 0.49 1.81
N ILE A 97 1.07 -0.02 1.39
CA ILE A 97 -0.20 0.17 2.07
C ILE A 97 -0.86 -1.18 2.33
N GLY A 98 -1.30 -1.41 3.55
CA GLY A 98 -1.98 -2.62 3.96
C GLY A 98 -2.66 -2.48 5.32
N GLN A 99 -3.27 -3.58 5.81
CA GLN A 99 -3.99 -3.56 7.09
C GLN A 99 -3.97 -4.91 7.82
N GLY A 100 -3.84 -6.02 7.11
CA GLY A 100 -3.85 -7.36 7.69
C GLY A 100 -2.51 -7.77 8.29
N ALA A 101 -2.50 -8.81 9.11
CA ALA A 101 -1.28 -9.31 9.74
C ALA A 101 -0.21 -9.71 8.73
N ASN A 102 -0.62 -10.21 7.55
CA ASN A 102 0.30 -10.57 6.47
C ASN A 102 0.91 -9.36 5.74
N ASP A 103 0.53 -8.13 6.11
CA ASP A 103 1.11 -6.90 5.57
C ASP A 103 2.20 -6.30 6.47
N ALA A 104 2.32 -6.75 7.73
CA ALA A 104 3.21 -6.14 8.71
C ALA A 104 4.66 -6.07 8.24
N GLU A 105 5.21 -7.17 7.75
CA GLU A 105 6.60 -7.23 7.28
C GLU A 105 6.83 -6.35 6.04
N MET A 106 5.87 -6.30 5.13
CA MET A 106 5.90 -5.44 3.95
C MET A 106 5.96 -3.97 4.34
N LEU A 107 5.10 -3.52 5.26
CA LEU A 107 5.08 -2.14 5.73
C LEU A 107 6.39 -1.77 6.43
N LYS A 108 6.93 -2.68 7.24
CA LYS A 108 8.19 -2.46 7.94
C LYS A 108 9.38 -2.37 6.98
N ALA A 109 9.37 -3.14 5.90
CA ALA A 109 10.45 -3.14 4.90
C ALA A 109 10.46 -1.90 4.02
N ALA A 110 9.30 -1.33 3.71
CA ALA A 110 9.15 -0.21 2.79
C ALA A 110 9.79 1.08 3.32
N GLY A 111 10.21 1.96 2.41
CA GLY A 111 10.66 3.31 2.74
C GLY A 111 9.59 4.14 3.43
N LEU A 112 8.32 3.88 3.09
CA LEU A 112 7.16 4.46 3.76
C LEU A 112 6.07 3.40 3.88
N GLY A 113 5.79 2.93 5.08
CA GLY A 113 4.70 2.00 5.38
C GLY A 113 3.48 2.74 5.93
N MET A 114 2.32 2.53 5.31
CA MET A 114 1.04 3.08 5.75
C MET A 114 0.09 1.95 6.14
N CYS A 115 -0.36 1.95 7.39
CA CYS A 115 -1.44 1.08 7.85
C CYS A 115 -2.76 1.84 7.74
N VAL A 116 -3.76 1.22 7.10
CA VAL A 116 -5.09 1.80 6.95
C VAL A 116 -6.11 1.01 7.75
N PHE A 117 -7.15 1.69 8.24
CA PHE A 117 -8.32 1.02 8.79
C PHE A 117 -9.30 0.68 7.68
N SER A 118 -9.99 -0.45 7.82
CA SER A 118 -11.05 -0.88 6.93
C SER A 118 -12.19 -1.51 7.72
N LYS A 119 -13.24 -1.95 7.04
CA LYS A 119 -14.33 -2.69 7.68
C LYS A 119 -13.88 -4.05 8.24
N GLU A 120 -12.72 -4.55 7.81
CA GLU A 120 -12.09 -5.75 8.40
C GLU A 120 -11.24 -5.41 9.62
N GLY A 121 -11.12 -4.13 9.97
CA GLY A 121 -10.20 -3.66 11.00
C GLY A 121 -8.76 -3.53 10.49
N ALA A 122 -7.80 -3.45 11.40
CA ALA A 122 -6.38 -3.50 11.12
C ALA A 122 -5.68 -4.32 12.21
N ALA A 123 -4.77 -5.21 11.80
CA ALA A 123 -4.00 -5.99 12.75
C ALA A 123 -3.06 -5.09 13.56
N VAL A 124 -3.00 -5.28 14.88
CA VAL A 124 -2.17 -4.44 15.75
C VAL A 124 -0.69 -4.51 15.36
N GLU A 125 -0.18 -5.69 15.01
CA GLU A 125 1.21 -5.83 14.57
C GLU A 125 1.52 -5.04 13.30
N THR A 126 0.54 -4.90 12.40
CA THR A 126 0.66 -4.14 11.16
C THR A 126 0.65 -2.65 11.45
N LEU A 127 -0.23 -2.21 12.33
CA LEU A 127 -0.27 -0.83 12.82
C LEU A 127 1.07 -0.43 13.43
N LEU A 128 1.66 -1.28 14.27
CA LEU A 128 2.95 -1.03 14.91
C LEU A 128 4.15 -1.11 13.95
N SER A 129 3.98 -1.73 12.79
CA SER A 129 5.02 -1.84 11.76
C SER A 129 5.02 -0.67 10.78
N ALA A 130 3.99 0.15 10.79
CA ALA A 130 3.83 1.27 9.87
C ALA A 130 4.56 2.53 10.33
N ASP A 131 4.86 3.41 9.38
CA ASP A 131 5.32 4.77 9.65
C ASP A 131 4.15 5.72 9.87
N LEU A 132 3.05 5.51 9.15
CA LEU A 132 1.81 6.27 9.26
C LEU A 132 0.63 5.33 9.45
N VAL A 133 -0.31 5.74 10.29
CA VAL A 133 -1.64 5.13 10.40
C VAL A 133 -2.65 6.11 9.82
N VAL A 134 -3.45 5.64 8.88
CA VAL A 134 -4.40 6.46 8.12
C VAL A 134 -5.80 5.87 8.27
N SER A 135 -6.82 6.73 8.31
CA SER A 135 -8.20 6.30 8.60
C SER A 135 -8.83 5.39 7.53
N GLY A 136 -8.29 5.38 6.31
CA GLY A 136 -8.76 4.53 5.24
C GLY A 136 -7.88 4.62 4.00
N ILE A 137 -8.15 3.75 3.03
CA ILE A 137 -7.37 3.72 1.79
C ILE A 137 -7.54 5.01 0.96
N THR A 138 -8.74 5.57 0.92
CA THR A 138 -8.98 6.81 0.18
C THR A 138 -8.11 7.94 0.71
N GLU A 139 -8.04 8.08 2.03
CA GLU A 139 -7.22 9.08 2.71
C GLU A 139 -5.73 8.82 2.49
N ALA A 140 -5.30 7.56 2.49
CA ALA A 140 -3.90 7.20 2.24
C ALA A 140 -3.47 7.59 0.81
N LEU A 141 -4.30 7.31 -0.18
CA LEU A 141 -4.04 7.68 -1.57
C LEU A 141 -4.08 9.21 -1.75
N ASP A 142 -4.97 9.91 -1.05
CA ASP A 142 -5.01 11.39 -1.05
C ASP A 142 -3.73 12.00 -0.47
N LEU A 143 -3.12 11.36 0.53
CA LEU A 143 -1.82 11.79 1.06
C LEU A 143 -0.72 11.70 0.00
N LEU A 144 -0.73 10.69 -0.85
CA LEU A 144 0.23 10.56 -1.95
C LEU A 144 0.03 11.63 -3.03
N ASP A 145 -1.22 12.06 -3.23
CA ASP A 145 -1.52 13.19 -4.10
C ASP A 145 -1.10 14.54 -3.49
N LYS A 146 -1.12 14.64 -2.17
CA LYS A 146 -0.78 15.84 -1.39
C LYS A 146 0.38 15.56 -0.42
N PRO A 147 1.58 15.28 -0.93
CA PRO A 147 2.68 14.69 -0.14
C PRO A 147 3.18 15.58 1.00
N LEU A 148 2.95 16.89 0.98
CA LEU A 148 3.32 17.77 2.09
C LEU A 148 2.59 17.43 3.39
N ARG A 149 1.43 16.78 3.31
CA ARG A 149 0.71 16.28 4.50
C ARG A 149 1.46 15.14 5.17
N ILE A 150 2.15 14.31 4.39
CA ILE A 150 3.01 13.23 4.92
C ILE A 150 4.18 13.86 5.68
N VAL A 151 4.82 14.86 5.08
CA VAL A 151 5.93 15.60 5.72
C VAL A 151 5.47 16.20 7.04
N ALA A 152 4.29 16.82 7.07
CA ALA A 152 3.74 17.43 8.28
C ALA A 152 3.56 16.41 9.43
N SER A 153 3.18 15.18 9.12
CA SER A 153 2.95 14.13 10.13
C SER A 153 4.25 13.46 10.59
N LEU A 154 5.26 13.34 9.72
CA LEU A 154 6.47 12.54 10.00
C LEU A 154 7.67 13.38 10.45
N ARG A 155 7.63 14.69 10.33
CA ARG A 155 8.73 15.56 10.79
C ARG A 155 8.92 15.47 12.30
N LYS A 156 10.18 15.51 12.72
CA LYS A 156 10.59 15.48 14.13
C LYS A 156 11.17 16.83 14.57
#